data_4448e0d6251450710c77ea5e5ad5e977
#
_entry.id   4448e0d6251450710c77ea5e5ad5e977
#
_cell.length_a   1.000
_cell.length_b   1.000
_cell.length_c   1.000
_cell.angle_alpha   90.00
_cell.angle_beta   90.00
_cell.angle_gamma   90.00
#
_symmetry.space_group_name_H-M   'P 1'
#
loop_
_entity.id
_entity.type
_entity.pdbx_description
1 polymer ?
#
loop_
_entity_poly.entity_id
_entity_poly.type
_entity_poly.pdbx_seq_one_letter_code
_entity_poly.pdbx_strand_id
1 'polypeptide(L)'
;ANNKIILDVSEGLLKLATNLRFTMGLPFDVNHTDPLAQASPLNDTSMFLNKQSGHRFLRLDLSHAGANNKQWQYHLGSANCESESADAAPEASCAFTNRVEFILPMTQLDSELALEISVSNILAQVDLLEADSCEFGSPEAQPCKQLLRNLLNRPWIKWD
;
A
#
# COMPACT_ATOMS: atom_id res chain seq x y z
N ALA A 1 16.05 3.61 -2.99
CA ALA A 1 14.63 3.39 -3.35
C ALA A 1 14.57 2.53 -4.61
N ASN A 2 13.72 1.51 -4.62
CA ASN A 2 13.47 0.71 -5.81
C ASN A 2 12.26 1.32 -6.54
N ASN A 3 12.51 1.91 -7.72
CA ASN A 3 11.48 2.53 -8.56
C ASN A 3 11.20 1.72 -9.85
N LYS A 4 11.69 0.49 -9.92
CA LYS A 4 11.52 -0.38 -11.09
C LYS A 4 11.00 -1.75 -10.64
N ILE A 5 9.90 -2.18 -11.25
CA ILE A 5 9.35 -3.53 -11.11
C ILE A 5 9.69 -4.29 -12.40
N ILE A 6 10.30 -5.45 -12.26
CA ILE A 6 10.60 -6.33 -13.39
C ILE A 6 9.54 -7.43 -13.39
N LEU A 7 8.83 -7.56 -14.51
CA LEU A 7 7.87 -8.65 -14.72
C LEU A 7 8.59 -9.78 -15.48
N ASP A 8 8.77 -10.91 -14.82
CA ASP A 8 9.30 -12.13 -15.45
C ASP A 8 8.16 -12.87 -16.20
N VAL A 9 7.75 -12.28 -17.33
CA VAL A 9 6.67 -12.78 -18.17
C VAL A 9 7.14 -12.80 -19.62
N SER A 10 6.83 -13.87 -20.37
CA SER A 10 7.21 -13.95 -21.76
C SER A 10 6.51 -12.86 -22.59
N GLU A 11 7.22 -12.29 -23.57
CA GLU A 11 6.68 -11.27 -24.49
C GLU A 11 5.41 -11.76 -25.21
N GLY A 12 5.35 -13.06 -25.54
CA GLY A 12 4.18 -13.65 -26.18
C GLY A 12 2.92 -13.60 -25.32
N LEU A 13 3.05 -13.82 -24.01
CA LEU A 13 1.93 -13.70 -23.09
C LEU A 13 1.52 -12.24 -22.90
N LEU A 14 2.48 -11.32 -22.79
CA LEU A 14 2.19 -9.90 -22.68
C LEU A 14 1.45 -9.36 -23.92
N LYS A 15 1.80 -9.79 -25.12
CA LYS A 15 1.10 -9.41 -26.36
C LYS A 15 -0.36 -9.86 -26.42
N LEU A 16 -0.73 -10.88 -25.67
CA LEU A 16 -2.10 -11.38 -25.57
C LEU A 16 -2.87 -10.79 -24.40
N ALA A 17 -2.19 -10.13 -23.48
CA ALA A 17 -2.81 -9.56 -22.31
C ALA A 17 -3.57 -8.28 -22.67
N THR A 18 -4.83 -8.19 -22.27
CA THR A 18 -5.65 -6.97 -22.38
C THR A 18 -5.57 -6.11 -21.12
N ASN A 19 -5.21 -6.70 -20.01
CA ASN A 19 -5.10 -6.03 -18.70
C ASN A 19 -3.97 -6.64 -17.90
N LEU A 20 -3.35 -5.83 -17.05
CA LEU A 20 -2.52 -6.27 -15.94
C LEU A 20 -3.26 -6.06 -14.62
N ARG A 21 -3.26 -7.08 -13.78
CA ARG A 21 -3.85 -7.03 -12.44
C ARG A 21 -2.74 -7.03 -11.41
N PHE A 22 -2.81 -6.09 -10.49
CA PHE A 22 -1.88 -5.95 -9.39
C PHE A 22 -2.62 -6.00 -8.06
N THR A 23 -1.95 -6.52 -7.05
CA THR A 23 -2.41 -6.41 -5.67
C THR A 23 -1.36 -5.64 -4.88
N MET A 24 -1.74 -4.47 -4.36
CA MET A 24 -0.95 -3.76 -3.35
C MET A 24 -1.25 -4.39 -1.99
N GLY A 25 -0.24 -4.95 -1.37
CA GLY A 25 -0.32 -5.67 -0.11
C GLY A 25 0.24 -7.08 -0.19
N LEU A 26 0.70 -7.57 0.95
CA LEU A 26 1.32 -8.89 1.09
C LEU A 26 0.32 -9.95 1.56
N PRO A 27 0.47 -11.21 1.17
CA PRO A 27 -0.26 -12.31 1.79
C PRO A 27 0.17 -12.47 3.24
N PHE A 28 -0.69 -13.07 4.06
CA PHE A 28 -0.50 -13.14 5.51
C PHE A 28 0.83 -13.78 5.92
N ASP A 29 1.18 -14.89 5.31
CA ASP A 29 2.39 -15.67 5.57
C ASP A 29 3.71 -14.90 5.34
N VAL A 30 3.67 -13.88 4.47
CA VAL A 30 4.82 -13.02 4.18
C VAL A 30 4.78 -11.71 4.96
N ASN A 31 3.57 -11.18 5.20
CA ASN A 31 3.38 -9.85 5.77
C ASN A 31 4.02 -9.66 7.15
N HIS A 32 4.04 -10.71 7.98
CA HIS A 32 4.48 -10.68 9.37
C HIS A 32 5.89 -11.25 9.58
N THR A 33 6.61 -11.55 8.51
CA THR A 33 7.99 -12.07 8.56
C THR A 33 8.99 -10.97 8.89
N ASP A 34 10.09 -11.35 9.54
CA ASP A 34 11.17 -10.43 9.89
C ASP A 34 11.85 -9.88 8.61
N PRO A 35 11.86 -8.55 8.37
CA PRO A 35 12.46 -7.98 7.19
C PRO A 35 13.97 -8.25 7.10
N LEU A 36 14.68 -8.42 8.22
CA LEU A 36 16.11 -8.70 8.21
C LEU A 36 16.43 -10.09 7.64
N ALA A 37 15.45 -11.00 7.61
CA ALA A 37 15.58 -12.33 7.03
C ALA A 37 15.08 -12.41 5.58
N GLN A 38 14.63 -11.29 5.00
CA GLN A 38 14.04 -11.25 3.66
C GLN A 38 15.00 -10.68 2.62
N ALA A 39 14.75 -11.02 1.34
CA ALA A 39 15.40 -10.38 0.21
C ALA A 39 14.70 -9.05 -0.16
N SER A 40 15.39 -8.18 -0.91
CA SER A 40 14.77 -6.97 -1.46
C SER A 40 13.58 -7.32 -2.38
N PRO A 41 12.46 -6.61 -2.28
CA PRO A 41 12.22 -5.35 -1.55
C PRO A 41 11.70 -5.53 -0.10
N LEU A 42 11.46 -6.74 0.37
CA LEU A 42 10.84 -7.01 1.67
C LEU A 42 11.77 -6.72 2.87
N ASN A 43 13.06 -6.53 2.63
CA ASN A 43 14.05 -6.16 3.63
C ASN A 43 14.12 -4.65 3.94
N ASP A 44 13.23 -3.85 3.37
CA ASP A 44 13.13 -2.42 3.71
C ASP A 44 12.43 -2.25 5.07
N THR A 45 13.22 -2.03 6.11
CA THR A 45 12.72 -1.85 7.48
C THR A 45 11.85 -0.61 7.65
N SER A 46 11.95 0.39 6.76
CA SER A 46 11.07 1.57 6.79
C SER A 46 9.63 1.24 6.39
N MET A 47 9.42 0.12 5.72
CA MET A 47 8.12 -0.41 5.33
C MET A 47 7.60 -1.48 6.30
N PHE A 48 8.28 -1.75 7.41
CA PHE A 48 7.85 -2.69 8.43
C PHE A 48 7.61 -1.96 9.75
N LEU A 49 6.50 -2.23 10.43
CA LEU A 49 6.21 -1.61 11.72
C LEU A 49 6.71 -2.50 12.86
N ASN A 50 6.13 -3.67 13.01
CA ASN A 50 6.49 -4.70 13.98
C ASN A 50 5.91 -6.05 13.52
N LYS A 51 6.18 -7.13 14.22
CA LYS A 51 5.70 -8.46 13.81
C LYS A 51 4.18 -8.60 13.88
N GLN A 52 3.52 -7.94 14.83
CA GLN A 52 2.06 -7.96 14.94
C GLN A 52 1.37 -7.26 13.77
N SER A 53 1.82 -6.07 13.41
CA SER A 53 1.19 -5.25 12.35
C SER A 53 1.68 -5.62 10.94
N GLY A 54 2.93 -6.08 10.83
CA GLY A 54 3.55 -6.44 9.57
C GLY A 54 4.06 -5.24 8.75
N HIS A 55 4.07 -5.43 7.43
CA HIS A 55 4.55 -4.43 6.48
C HIS A 55 3.48 -3.39 6.13
N ARG A 56 3.96 -2.18 5.82
CA ARG A 56 3.18 -1.13 5.17
C ARG A 56 3.04 -1.45 3.69
N PHE A 57 1.84 -1.41 3.17
CA PHE A 57 1.54 -1.59 1.74
C PHE A 57 1.62 -0.27 0.99
N LEU A 58 1.27 0.82 1.68
CA LEU A 58 1.43 2.19 1.23
C LEU A 58 1.91 3.03 2.41
N ARG A 59 2.85 3.94 2.16
CA ARG A 59 3.33 4.93 3.12
C ARG A 59 3.34 6.31 2.47
N LEU A 60 2.56 7.23 3.03
CA LEU A 60 2.56 8.65 2.71
C LEU A 60 2.81 9.43 3.99
N ASP A 61 3.92 10.15 4.02
CA ASP A 61 4.26 11.07 5.11
C ASP A 61 4.21 12.49 4.53
N LEU A 62 3.32 13.32 5.05
CA LEU A 62 3.08 14.69 4.59
C LEU A 62 3.38 15.68 5.71
N SER A 63 3.92 16.84 5.33
CA SER A 63 4.14 17.96 6.24
C SER A 63 3.50 19.23 5.67
N HIS A 64 2.82 19.99 6.53
CA HIS A 64 2.22 21.28 6.17
C HIS A 64 3.11 22.42 6.63
N ALA A 65 3.74 23.14 5.69
CA ALA A 65 4.72 24.20 5.97
C ALA A 65 4.13 25.45 6.69
N GLY A 66 2.80 25.63 6.68
CA GLY A 66 2.13 26.80 7.24
C GLY A 66 1.38 26.56 8.56
N ALA A 67 1.19 25.31 9.00
CA ALA A 67 0.39 24.96 10.17
C ALA A 67 1.26 24.30 11.24
N ASN A 68 2.15 25.07 11.88
CA ASN A 68 3.02 24.59 12.97
C ASN A 68 3.80 23.30 12.64
N ASN A 69 4.17 23.11 11.36
CA ASN A 69 4.81 21.88 10.86
C ASN A 69 4.00 20.61 11.19
N LYS A 70 2.68 20.67 11.12
CA LYS A 70 1.82 19.50 11.34
C LYS A 70 2.28 18.38 10.43
N GLN A 71 2.59 17.22 11.00
CA GLN A 71 2.86 15.98 10.29
C GLN A 71 1.55 15.20 10.15
N TRP A 72 1.33 14.65 8.99
CA TRP A 72 0.18 13.80 8.72
C TRP A 72 0.64 12.55 7.97
N GLN A 73 0.14 11.41 8.38
CA GLN A 73 0.62 10.12 7.91
C GLN A 73 -0.55 9.24 7.44
N TYR A 74 -0.36 8.59 6.31
CA TYR A 74 -1.19 7.48 5.88
C TYR A 74 -0.31 6.27 5.64
N HIS A 75 -0.41 5.30 6.55
CA HIS A 75 0.29 4.02 6.46
C HIS A 75 -0.75 2.91 6.36
N LEU A 76 -0.97 2.41 5.13
CA LEU A 76 -1.85 1.28 4.88
C LEU A 76 -1.11 -0.02 5.17
N GLY A 77 -1.73 -0.90 5.91
CA GLY A 77 -1.29 -2.26 6.20
C GLY A 77 -2.48 -3.07 6.68
N SER A 78 -2.28 -4.34 7.01
CA SER A 78 -3.32 -5.13 7.68
C SER A 78 -3.68 -4.51 9.02
N ALA A 79 -4.95 -4.58 9.41
CA ALA A 79 -5.43 -3.97 10.65
C ALA A 79 -6.16 -4.98 11.52
N ASN A 80 -6.20 -4.68 12.84
CA ASN A 80 -6.79 -5.56 13.86
C ASN A 80 -6.19 -6.97 13.80
N CYS A 81 -4.86 -7.02 13.85
CA CYS A 81 -4.10 -8.25 13.94
C CYS A 81 -3.92 -8.63 15.42
N GLU A 82 -4.38 -9.81 15.80
CA GLU A 82 -4.28 -10.29 17.18
C GLU A 82 -3.03 -11.12 17.36
N SER A 83 -2.20 -10.75 18.33
CA SER A 83 -1.02 -11.51 18.76
C SER A 83 -0.76 -11.28 20.25
N GLU A 84 0.08 -12.09 20.86
CA GLU A 84 0.44 -12.00 22.27
C GLU A 84 1.19 -10.69 22.61
N SER A 85 1.93 -10.13 21.64
CA SER A 85 2.67 -8.88 21.77
C SER A 85 2.98 -8.26 20.41
N ALA A 86 3.47 -7.02 20.40
CA ALA A 86 3.94 -6.35 19.18
C ALA A 86 5.11 -7.10 18.49
N ASP A 87 5.90 -7.86 19.24
CA ASP A 87 7.05 -8.61 18.74
C ASP A 87 6.70 -10.06 18.34
N ALA A 88 5.44 -10.46 18.49
CA ALA A 88 4.94 -11.75 18.08
C ALA A 88 4.09 -11.62 16.82
N ALA A 89 4.31 -12.48 15.83
CA ALA A 89 3.45 -12.54 14.65
C ALA A 89 2.07 -13.09 15.04
N PRO A 90 0.97 -12.63 14.38
CA PRO A 90 -0.35 -13.21 14.59
C PRO A 90 -0.38 -14.69 14.18
N GLU A 91 -1.17 -15.49 14.90
CA GLU A 91 -1.40 -16.90 14.54
C GLU A 91 -2.47 -17.08 13.45
N ALA A 92 -3.33 -16.08 13.28
CA ALA A 92 -4.40 -16.06 12.29
C ALA A 92 -4.44 -14.75 11.52
N SER A 93 -5.07 -14.76 10.35
CA SER A 93 -5.23 -13.57 9.51
C SER A 93 -5.86 -12.42 10.29
N CYS A 94 -5.34 -11.22 10.08
CA CYS A 94 -5.90 -9.99 10.64
C CYS A 94 -7.36 -9.80 10.20
N ALA A 95 -8.17 -9.16 11.03
CA ALA A 95 -9.59 -8.91 10.73
C ALA A 95 -9.76 -8.12 9.42
N PHE A 96 -8.83 -7.20 9.11
CA PHE A 96 -8.82 -6.46 7.86
C PHE A 96 -7.47 -6.63 7.16
N THR A 97 -7.48 -7.33 6.04
CA THR A 97 -6.26 -7.53 5.24
C THR A 97 -5.83 -6.27 4.51
N ASN A 98 -6.75 -5.35 4.24
CA ASN A 98 -6.55 -4.05 3.56
C ASN A 98 -5.74 -4.13 2.25
N ARG A 99 -5.73 -5.26 1.60
CA ARG A 99 -5.08 -5.46 0.30
C ARG A 99 -5.94 -4.82 -0.78
N VAL A 100 -5.31 -4.04 -1.66
CA VAL A 100 -6.00 -3.31 -2.74
C VAL A 100 -5.63 -3.91 -4.08
N GLU A 101 -6.62 -4.42 -4.79
CA GLU A 101 -6.46 -4.89 -6.16
C GLU A 101 -6.79 -3.76 -7.14
N PHE A 102 -5.96 -3.59 -8.17
CA PHE A 102 -6.22 -2.67 -9.26
C PHE A 102 -5.85 -3.30 -10.60
N ILE A 103 -6.55 -2.86 -11.65
CA ILE A 103 -6.43 -3.39 -12.99
C ILE A 103 -6.06 -2.23 -13.92
N LEU A 104 -4.99 -2.41 -14.68
CA LEU A 104 -4.52 -1.46 -15.67
C LEU A 104 -4.71 -2.05 -17.07
N PRO A 105 -5.38 -1.35 -17.99
CA PRO A 105 -5.55 -1.82 -19.36
C PRO A 105 -4.20 -1.80 -20.09
N MET A 106 -3.91 -2.85 -20.84
CA MET A 106 -2.75 -2.90 -21.73
C MET A 106 -3.11 -2.26 -23.07
N THR A 107 -2.73 -1.00 -23.22
CA THR A 107 -3.00 -0.23 -24.46
C THR A 107 -1.86 -0.28 -25.45
N GLN A 108 -0.65 -0.54 -24.98
CA GLN A 108 0.57 -0.66 -25.78
C GLN A 108 1.60 -1.54 -25.05
N LEU A 109 2.50 -2.13 -25.82
CA LEU A 109 3.59 -2.95 -25.32
C LEU A 109 4.91 -2.22 -25.59
N ASP A 110 5.29 -1.39 -24.65
CA ASP A 110 6.64 -0.83 -24.61
C ASP A 110 7.51 -1.66 -23.67
N SER A 111 8.79 -1.69 -23.93
CA SER A 111 9.77 -2.39 -23.08
C SER A 111 9.86 -1.84 -21.66
N GLU A 112 9.45 -0.60 -21.48
CA GLU A 112 9.33 0.07 -20.19
C GLU A 112 8.01 0.86 -20.15
N LEU A 113 7.20 0.58 -19.15
CA LEU A 113 5.96 1.29 -18.87
C LEU A 113 6.13 2.06 -17.56
N ALA A 114 5.74 3.33 -17.55
CA ALA A 114 5.73 4.14 -16.34
C ALA A 114 4.35 4.15 -15.68
N LEU A 115 4.33 4.15 -14.36
CA LEU A 115 3.12 4.29 -13.56
C LEU A 115 3.04 5.71 -12.99
N GLU A 116 1.93 6.39 -13.26
CA GLU A 116 1.58 7.65 -12.61
C GLU A 116 0.68 7.39 -11.40
N ILE A 117 1.04 7.95 -10.24
CA ILE A 117 0.27 7.87 -9.01
C ILE A 117 -0.29 9.24 -8.65
N SER A 118 -1.61 9.35 -8.56
CA SER A 118 -2.31 10.57 -8.15
C SER A 118 -2.54 10.60 -6.64
N VAL A 119 -1.65 11.27 -5.91
CA VAL A 119 -1.79 11.48 -4.47
C VAL A 119 -3.08 12.25 -4.14
N SER A 120 -3.47 13.20 -4.97
CA SER A 120 -4.73 13.95 -4.81
C SER A 120 -5.98 13.06 -4.86
N ASN A 121 -5.98 12.02 -5.69
CA ASN A 121 -7.07 11.05 -5.72
C ASN A 121 -7.07 10.13 -4.49
N ILE A 122 -5.90 9.76 -3.97
CA ILE A 122 -5.77 8.99 -2.73
C ILE A 122 -6.33 9.79 -1.55
N LEU A 123 -6.02 11.08 -1.47
CA LEU A 123 -6.39 11.96 -0.35
C LEU A 123 -7.74 12.67 -0.55
N ALA A 124 -8.45 12.40 -1.62
CA ALA A 124 -9.70 13.11 -1.94
C ALA A 124 -10.73 13.00 -0.80
N GLN A 125 -11.36 14.13 -0.47
CA GLN A 125 -12.36 14.25 0.58
C GLN A 125 -11.83 14.00 2.01
N VAL A 126 -10.50 14.08 2.21
CA VAL A 126 -9.88 14.09 3.53
C VAL A 126 -9.35 15.50 3.80
N ASP A 127 -9.81 16.12 4.88
CA ASP A 127 -9.28 17.40 5.33
C ASP A 127 -8.01 17.14 6.17
N LEU A 128 -6.85 17.34 5.57
CA LEU A 128 -5.55 17.05 6.20
C LEU A 128 -5.21 17.99 7.37
N LEU A 129 -5.92 19.13 7.48
CA LEU A 129 -5.71 20.06 8.60
C LEU A 129 -6.45 19.61 9.84
N GLU A 130 -7.65 19.06 9.68
CA GLU A 130 -8.52 18.65 10.77
C GLU A 130 -8.43 17.15 11.07
N ALA A 131 -8.23 16.31 10.03
CA ALA A 131 -8.19 14.87 10.21
C ALA A 131 -6.92 14.39 10.96
N ASP A 132 -7.10 13.34 11.75
CA ASP A 132 -6.01 12.60 12.34
C ASP A 132 -5.26 11.78 11.27
N SER A 133 -4.03 11.36 11.57
CA SER A 133 -3.29 10.41 10.77
C SER A 133 -3.99 9.04 10.73
N CYS A 134 -3.77 8.28 9.67
CA CYS A 134 -4.22 6.90 9.57
C CYS A 134 -3.03 5.97 9.46
N GLU A 135 -2.66 5.33 10.56
CA GLU A 135 -1.56 4.37 10.63
C GLU A 135 -2.10 2.99 11.01
N PHE A 136 -2.10 2.04 10.08
CA PHE A 136 -2.68 0.69 10.27
C PHE A 136 -4.09 0.70 10.86
N GLY A 137 -4.83 1.78 10.56
CA GLY A 137 -6.14 1.99 11.15
C GLY A 137 -7.21 1.08 10.57
N SER A 138 -8.24 0.84 11.39
CA SER A 138 -9.41 0.10 10.95
C SER A 138 -10.11 0.82 9.80
N PRO A 139 -10.51 0.09 8.73
CA PRO A 139 -11.27 0.68 7.62
C PRO A 139 -12.70 1.09 8.02
N GLU A 140 -13.08 0.90 9.27
CA GLU A 140 -14.38 1.32 9.80
C GLU A 140 -14.36 2.72 10.38
N ALA A 141 -13.17 3.24 10.77
CA ALA A 141 -12.99 4.56 11.38
C ALA A 141 -12.46 5.58 10.37
N GLN A 142 -12.85 6.87 10.55
CA GLN A 142 -12.28 7.97 9.77
C GLN A 142 -10.91 8.38 10.34
N PRO A 143 -9.97 8.86 9.51
CA PRO A 143 -10.05 9.03 8.04
C PRO A 143 -9.71 7.74 7.25
N CYS A 144 -9.30 6.66 7.92
CA CYS A 144 -8.84 5.42 7.29
C CYS A 144 -9.89 4.83 6.33
N LYS A 145 -11.15 4.87 6.73
CA LYS A 145 -12.29 4.45 5.90
C LYS A 145 -12.36 5.20 4.56
N GLN A 146 -12.23 6.53 4.59
CA GLN A 146 -12.28 7.33 3.37
C GLN A 146 -11.07 7.08 2.49
N LEU A 147 -9.88 6.97 3.08
CA LEU A 147 -8.63 6.70 2.37
C LEU A 147 -8.66 5.35 1.66
N LEU A 148 -9.06 4.29 2.35
CA LEU A 148 -9.20 2.96 1.73
C LEU A 148 -10.26 2.96 0.63
N ARG A 149 -11.39 3.65 0.85
CA ARG A 149 -12.44 3.83 -0.17
C ARG A 149 -11.91 4.52 -1.43
N ASN A 150 -11.03 5.51 -1.27
CA ASN A 150 -10.41 6.20 -2.40
C ASN A 150 -9.50 5.24 -3.20
N LEU A 151 -8.69 4.43 -2.53
CA LEU A 151 -7.86 3.43 -3.19
C LEU A 151 -8.68 2.36 -3.94
N LEU A 152 -9.85 2.01 -3.44
CA LEU A 152 -10.73 1.01 -4.07
C LEU A 152 -11.57 1.56 -5.23
N ASN A 153 -11.91 2.87 -5.23
CA ASN A 153 -12.95 3.39 -6.12
C ASN A 153 -12.52 4.60 -6.96
N ARG A 154 -11.32 5.15 -6.77
CA ARG A 154 -10.82 6.28 -7.56
C ARG A 154 -9.67 5.86 -8.47
N PRO A 155 -9.49 6.54 -9.63
CA PRO A 155 -8.38 6.28 -10.53
C PRO A 155 -7.09 6.95 -9.99
N TRP A 156 -6.51 6.38 -8.93
CA TRP A 156 -5.30 6.91 -8.29
C TRP A 156 -3.99 6.41 -8.94
N ILE A 157 -4.08 5.38 -9.79
CA ILE A 157 -2.94 4.80 -10.51
C ILE A 157 -3.31 4.55 -11.97
N LYS A 158 -2.44 4.88 -12.89
CA LYS A 158 -2.60 4.66 -14.33
C LYS A 158 -1.24 4.54 -15.01
N TRP A 159 -1.22 4.16 -16.27
CA TRP A 159 -0.05 4.34 -17.12
C TRP A 159 0.16 5.84 -17.40
N ASP A 160 1.44 6.24 -17.41
CA ASP A 160 1.85 7.60 -17.80
C ASP A 160 1.67 7.80 -19.32
#